data_56716f8f897e4b7c0bd12a43525297c5
#
_entry.id   56716f8f897e4b7c0bd12a43525297c5
#
_cell.length_a   1.000
_cell.length_b   1.000
_cell.length_c   1.000
_cell.angle_alpha   90.00
_cell.angle_beta   90.00
_cell.angle_gamma   90.00
#
_symmetry.space_group_name_H-M   'P 1'
#
loop_
_entity.id
_entity.type
_entity.pdbx_description
1 polymer ?
#
loop_
_entity_poly.entity_id
_entity_poly.type
_entity_poly.pdbx_seq_one_letter_code
_entity_poly.pdbx_strand_id
1 'polypeptide(L)'
;MEEFAGLQFRDFTKADVMPFTHIMKRAFDEDTRRHLGEESGGPPGYDNGDFLRKWALDPGSTAYAIFKDSVPIGVVIVWINSNHENFLGNIFVDPDLQDQGIGTTIWRFIEQKYPETRVWRTETPGFSKRNHNFYVNKCGFKIVKIEHPGDKYEESYIME
;
A
#
# COMPACT_ATOMS: atom_id res chain seq x y z
N MET A 1 -4.57 -7.60 -18.48
CA MET A 1 -5.33 -6.95 -17.40
C MET A 1 -6.22 -7.96 -16.71
N GLU A 2 -6.18 -8.04 -15.41
CA GLU A 2 -7.01 -8.96 -14.65
C GLU A 2 -8.15 -8.19 -13.98
N GLU A 3 -9.31 -8.82 -13.86
CA GLU A 3 -10.46 -8.23 -13.15
C GLU A 3 -10.76 -9.01 -11.88
N PHE A 4 -11.10 -8.28 -10.82
CA PHE A 4 -11.50 -8.87 -9.54
C PHE A 4 -12.44 -7.92 -8.81
N ALA A 5 -13.65 -8.40 -8.54
CA ALA A 5 -14.66 -7.66 -7.76
C ALA A 5 -14.89 -6.20 -8.21
N GLY A 6 -14.93 -5.99 -9.51
CA GLY A 6 -15.18 -4.67 -10.11
C GLY A 6 -13.95 -3.79 -10.28
N LEU A 7 -12.77 -4.27 -9.91
CA LEU A 7 -11.51 -3.56 -10.13
C LEU A 7 -10.71 -4.22 -11.24
N GLN A 8 -9.90 -3.43 -11.94
CA GLN A 8 -8.97 -3.92 -12.93
C GLN A 8 -7.54 -3.76 -12.42
N PHE A 9 -6.74 -4.80 -12.63
CA PHE A 9 -5.34 -4.85 -12.19
C PHE A 9 -4.44 -5.05 -13.41
N ARG A 10 -3.49 -4.18 -13.60
CA ARG A 10 -2.53 -4.24 -14.69
C ARG A 10 -1.12 -4.12 -14.13
N ASP A 11 -0.14 -4.79 -14.72
CA ASP A 11 1.24 -4.64 -14.33
C ASP A 11 1.63 -3.16 -14.40
N PHE A 12 2.28 -2.68 -13.33
CA PHE A 12 2.73 -1.29 -13.23
C PHE A 12 3.87 -1.06 -14.21
N THR A 13 3.80 0.04 -14.96
CA THR A 13 4.80 0.39 -15.96
C THR A 13 5.40 1.77 -15.70
N LYS A 14 6.51 2.06 -16.39
CA LYS A 14 7.17 3.36 -16.29
C LYS A 14 6.22 4.53 -16.61
N ALA A 15 5.29 4.34 -17.54
CA ALA A 15 4.31 5.36 -17.91
C ALA A 15 3.31 5.66 -16.78
N ASP A 16 3.18 4.76 -15.81
CA ASP A 16 2.26 4.93 -14.68
C ASP A 16 2.83 5.78 -13.55
N VAL A 17 4.14 6.02 -13.53
CA VAL A 17 4.81 6.67 -12.41
C VAL A 17 4.14 8.00 -12.02
N MET A 18 4.04 8.94 -12.94
CA MET A 18 3.50 10.26 -12.58
C MET A 18 2.00 10.28 -12.33
N PRO A 19 1.15 9.64 -13.14
CA PRO A 19 -0.28 9.61 -12.84
C PRO A 19 -0.59 9.01 -11.47
N PHE A 20 0.09 7.93 -11.11
CA PHE A 20 -0.15 7.28 -9.81
C PHE A 20 0.59 7.97 -8.65
N THR A 21 1.66 8.72 -8.92
CA THR A 21 2.30 9.56 -7.91
C THR A 21 1.35 10.65 -7.43
N HIS A 22 0.54 11.24 -8.30
CA HIS A 22 -0.46 12.23 -7.89
C HIS A 22 -1.48 11.63 -6.92
N ILE A 23 -1.89 10.39 -7.15
CA ILE A 23 -2.81 9.69 -6.24
C ILE A 23 -2.11 9.39 -4.92
N MET A 24 -0.89 8.88 -4.97
CA MET A 24 -0.10 8.56 -3.78
C MET A 24 0.11 9.78 -2.90
N LYS A 25 0.48 10.91 -3.51
CA LYS A 25 0.66 12.17 -2.78
C LYS A 25 -0.60 12.56 -2.02
N ARG A 26 -1.74 12.54 -2.67
CA ARG A 26 -3.02 12.89 -2.04
C ARG A 26 -3.35 11.94 -0.89
N ALA A 27 -3.13 10.65 -1.08
CA ALA A 27 -3.44 9.64 -0.08
C ALA A 27 -2.57 9.80 1.19
N PHE A 28 -1.26 9.98 1.01
CA PHE A 28 -0.34 10.13 2.13
C PHE A 28 -0.47 11.49 2.82
N ASP A 29 -0.68 12.56 2.07
CA ASP A 29 -0.92 13.89 2.66
C ASP A 29 -2.19 13.89 3.50
N GLU A 30 -3.24 13.23 3.05
CA GLU A 30 -4.50 13.09 3.79
C GLU A 30 -4.29 12.34 5.11
N ASP A 31 -3.55 11.25 5.09
CA ASP A 31 -3.24 10.46 6.27
C ASP A 31 -2.41 11.27 7.27
N THR A 32 -1.39 11.98 6.77
CA THR A 32 -0.53 12.84 7.58
C THR A 32 -1.32 13.98 8.22
N ARG A 33 -2.16 14.65 7.46
CA ARG A 33 -3.00 15.73 7.98
C ARG A 33 -3.95 15.21 9.06
N ARG A 34 -4.55 14.06 8.84
CA ARG A 34 -5.54 13.47 9.75
C ARG A 34 -4.93 13.01 11.06
N HIS A 35 -3.73 12.46 11.04
CA HIS A 35 -3.10 11.84 12.22
C HIS A 35 -1.98 12.65 12.87
N LEU A 36 -1.32 13.55 12.13
CA LEU A 36 -0.25 14.39 12.67
C LEU A 36 -0.61 15.87 12.68
N GLY A 37 -1.69 16.28 12.02
CA GLY A 37 -2.07 17.68 11.90
C GLY A 37 -1.16 18.50 11.00
N GLU A 38 -0.33 17.85 10.19
CA GLU A 38 0.58 18.49 9.24
C GLU A 38 -0.03 18.48 7.83
N GLU A 39 0.31 19.47 7.00
CA GLU A 39 -0.29 19.61 5.66
C GLU A 39 0.12 18.50 4.70
N SER A 40 1.35 18.02 4.83
CA SER A 40 1.89 17.02 3.92
C SER A 40 2.91 16.12 4.61
N GLY A 41 3.08 14.93 4.07
CA GLY A 41 4.08 13.98 4.54
C GLY A 41 3.81 12.58 4.05
N GLY A 42 4.89 11.83 3.85
CA GLY A 42 4.83 10.44 3.40
C GLY A 42 6.23 9.87 3.30
N PRO A 43 6.37 8.65 2.80
CA PRO A 43 7.70 8.05 2.62
C PRO A 43 8.53 8.82 1.58
N PRO A 44 9.87 8.76 1.67
CA PRO A 44 10.73 9.48 0.73
C PRO A 44 10.35 9.21 -0.73
N GLY A 45 10.18 10.28 -1.52
CA GLY A 45 9.86 10.20 -2.94
C GLY A 45 8.39 9.94 -3.27
N TYR A 46 7.50 9.98 -2.27
CA TYR A 46 6.07 9.72 -2.49
C TYR A 46 5.39 10.78 -3.36
N ASP A 47 5.93 11.99 -3.40
CA ASP A 47 5.31 13.16 -4.04
C ASP A 47 5.96 13.58 -5.35
N ASN A 48 7.09 12.99 -5.73
CA ASN A 48 7.83 13.38 -6.93
C ASN A 48 8.08 12.24 -7.94
N GLY A 49 7.58 11.04 -7.63
CA GLY A 49 7.74 9.87 -8.49
C GLY A 49 8.89 8.95 -8.11
N ASP A 50 9.80 9.38 -7.26
CA ASP A 50 10.98 8.58 -6.90
C ASP A 50 10.60 7.30 -6.16
N PHE A 51 9.58 7.35 -5.30
CA PHE A 51 9.12 6.17 -4.58
C PHE A 51 8.65 5.07 -5.54
N LEU A 52 7.76 5.41 -6.46
CA LEU A 52 7.23 4.44 -7.42
C LEU A 52 8.30 3.96 -8.39
N ARG A 53 9.20 4.84 -8.85
CA ARG A 53 10.34 4.41 -9.69
C ARG A 53 11.22 3.40 -8.98
N LYS A 54 11.49 3.64 -7.71
CA LYS A 54 12.39 2.78 -6.92
C LYS A 54 11.73 1.45 -6.56
N TRP A 55 10.48 1.47 -6.11
CA TRP A 55 9.86 0.30 -5.51
C TRP A 55 8.88 -0.43 -6.44
N ALA A 56 8.05 0.28 -7.18
CA ALA A 56 7.10 -0.35 -8.09
C ALA A 56 7.77 -0.89 -9.36
N LEU A 57 8.88 -0.28 -9.78
CA LEU A 57 9.65 -0.71 -10.94
C LEU A 57 10.86 -1.57 -10.57
N ASP A 58 11.06 -1.88 -9.29
CA ASP A 58 12.14 -2.76 -8.87
C ASP A 58 11.95 -4.14 -9.51
N PRO A 59 13.00 -4.73 -10.12
CA PRO A 59 12.90 -6.05 -10.74
C PRO A 59 12.47 -7.16 -9.78
N GLY A 60 12.73 -6.99 -8.49
CA GLY A 60 12.34 -7.97 -7.46
C GLY A 60 10.90 -7.79 -6.95
N SER A 61 10.25 -6.69 -7.28
CA SER A 61 8.88 -6.45 -6.84
C SER A 61 7.85 -6.87 -7.89
N THR A 62 6.62 -7.05 -7.43
CA THR A 62 5.45 -7.16 -8.30
C THR A 62 4.52 -6.02 -7.93
N ALA A 63 4.16 -5.18 -8.89
CA ALA A 63 3.32 -4.03 -8.64
C ALA A 63 2.18 -3.98 -9.66
N TYR A 64 0.99 -3.63 -9.18
CA TYR A 64 -0.20 -3.48 -10.01
C TYR A 64 -0.71 -2.05 -9.96
N ALA A 65 -0.95 -1.49 -11.15
CA ALA A 65 -1.74 -0.28 -11.33
C ALA A 65 -3.22 -0.70 -11.31
N ILE A 66 -4.01 -0.03 -10.49
CA ILE A 66 -5.39 -0.43 -10.21
C ILE A 66 -6.37 0.62 -10.72
N PHE A 67 -7.40 0.14 -11.41
CA PHE A 67 -8.42 0.99 -12.04
C PHE A 67 -9.81 0.56 -11.60
N LYS A 68 -10.72 1.51 -11.58
CA LYS A 68 -12.14 1.28 -11.45
C LYS A 68 -12.85 2.08 -12.55
N ASP A 69 -13.65 1.39 -13.38
CA ASP A 69 -14.32 2.02 -14.53
C ASP A 69 -13.34 2.83 -15.40
N SER A 70 -12.17 2.25 -15.66
CA SER A 70 -11.09 2.84 -16.45
C SER A 70 -10.42 4.07 -15.80
N VAL A 71 -10.72 4.36 -14.55
CA VAL A 71 -10.11 5.47 -13.80
C VAL A 71 -9.03 4.92 -12.88
N PRO A 72 -7.79 5.49 -12.92
CA PRO A 72 -6.73 5.09 -11.99
C PRO A 72 -7.13 5.38 -10.55
N ILE A 73 -6.98 4.42 -9.65
CA ILE A 73 -7.40 4.58 -8.26
C ILE A 73 -6.36 4.21 -7.22
N GLY A 74 -5.33 3.48 -7.57
CA GLY A 74 -4.34 3.08 -6.57
C GLY A 74 -3.29 2.14 -7.11
N VAL A 75 -2.39 1.73 -6.21
CA VAL A 75 -1.28 0.81 -6.51
C VAL A 75 -1.13 -0.16 -5.34
N VAL A 76 -0.72 -1.38 -5.65
CA VAL A 76 -0.23 -2.32 -4.65
C VAL A 76 1.15 -2.84 -5.09
N ILE A 77 2.09 -2.89 -4.15
CA ILE A 77 3.46 -3.37 -4.37
C ILE A 77 3.73 -4.50 -3.39
N VAL A 78 4.11 -5.66 -3.92
CA VAL A 78 4.44 -6.83 -3.09
C VAL A 78 5.78 -7.42 -3.52
N TRP A 79 6.44 -8.11 -2.58
CA TRP A 79 7.61 -8.95 -2.87
C TRP A 79 7.22 -10.40 -2.66
N ILE A 80 7.29 -11.17 -3.73
CA ILE A 80 6.94 -12.59 -3.73
C ILE A 80 8.23 -13.39 -3.76
N ASN A 81 8.49 -14.13 -2.68
CA ASN A 81 9.74 -14.83 -2.47
C ASN A 81 9.58 -16.35 -2.65
N SER A 82 10.66 -17.01 -3.03
CA SER A 82 10.65 -18.45 -3.28
C SER A 82 10.38 -19.30 -2.02
N ASN A 83 10.64 -18.74 -0.84
CA ASN A 83 10.36 -19.42 0.44
C ASN A 83 8.91 -19.23 0.90
N HIS A 84 8.07 -18.55 0.10
CA HIS A 84 6.68 -18.23 0.42
C HIS A 84 6.50 -17.33 1.65
N GLU A 85 7.54 -16.65 2.07
CA GLU A 85 7.47 -15.57 3.06
C GLU A 85 7.52 -14.27 2.30
N ASN A 86 6.35 -13.68 2.11
CA ASN A 86 6.14 -12.55 1.21
C ASN A 86 5.95 -11.25 1.98
N PHE A 87 6.15 -10.14 1.29
CA PHE A 87 6.10 -8.82 1.92
C PHE A 87 5.14 -7.90 1.14
N LEU A 88 4.22 -7.28 1.87
CA LEU A 88 3.40 -6.20 1.35
C LEU A 88 4.16 -4.89 1.55
N GLY A 89 4.68 -4.34 0.45
CA GLY A 89 5.51 -3.14 0.50
C GLY A 89 4.70 -1.87 0.63
N ASN A 90 3.66 -1.74 -0.16
CA ASN A 90 2.79 -0.58 -0.10
C ASN A 90 1.44 -0.87 -0.75
N ILE A 91 0.41 -0.23 -0.22
CA ILE A 91 -0.91 -0.20 -0.82
C ILE A 91 -1.49 1.18 -0.56
N PHE A 92 -1.95 1.85 -1.60
CA PHE A 92 -2.66 3.11 -1.45
C PHE A 92 -3.82 3.19 -2.42
N VAL A 93 -4.84 3.93 -2.02
CA VAL A 93 -6.07 4.14 -2.78
C VAL A 93 -6.37 5.64 -2.77
N ASP A 94 -6.95 6.13 -3.86
CA ASP A 94 -7.41 7.51 -3.96
C ASP A 94 -8.22 7.87 -2.72
N PRO A 95 -7.85 8.93 -1.99
CA PRO A 95 -8.53 9.30 -0.74
C PRO A 95 -10.02 9.61 -0.93
N ASP A 96 -10.45 10.01 -2.13
CA ASP A 96 -11.86 10.25 -2.42
C ASP A 96 -12.69 8.95 -2.46
N LEU A 97 -12.02 7.80 -2.55
CA LEU A 97 -12.65 6.48 -2.61
C LEU A 97 -12.44 5.67 -1.34
N GLN A 98 -11.95 6.29 -0.28
CA GLN A 98 -11.72 5.62 1.00
C GLN A 98 -13.05 5.22 1.67
N ASP A 99 -12.97 4.23 2.57
CA ASP A 99 -14.12 3.70 3.32
C ASP A 99 -15.18 3.01 2.46
N GLN A 100 -14.81 2.60 1.24
CA GLN A 100 -15.69 1.85 0.33
C GLN A 100 -15.27 0.37 0.18
N GLY A 101 -14.35 -0.10 1.02
CA GLY A 101 -13.88 -1.48 0.96
C GLY A 101 -12.90 -1.79 -0.17
N ILE A 102 -12.43 -0.77 -0.87
CA ILE A 102 -11.53 -0.96 -2.03
C ILE A 102 -10.19 -1.55 -1.60
N GLY A 103 -9.60 -1.03 -0.52
CA GLY A 103 -8.34 -1.58 0.00
C GLY A 103 -8.45 -3.06 0.36
N THR A 104 -9.55 -3.45 1.00
CA THR A 104 -9.82 -4.84 1.34
C THR A 104 -9.95 -5.70 0.09
N THR A 105 -10.61 -5.20 -0.94
CA THR A 105 -10.75 -5.89 -2.22
C THR A 105 -9.40 -6.10 -2.90
N ILE A 106 -8.55 -5.08 -2.88
CA ILE A 106 -7.19 -5.17 -3.43
C ILE A 106 -6.39 -6.25 -2.69
N TRP A 107 -6.46 -6.24 -1.36
CA TRP A 107 -5.76 -7.24 -0.55
C TRP A 107 -6.24 -8.65 -0.83
N ARG A 108 -7.55 -8.85 -0.96
CA ARG A 108 -8.12 -10.17 -1.32
C ARG A 108 -7.65 -10.64 -2.68
N PHE A 109 -7.52 -9.73 -3.65
CA PHE A 109 -6.94 -10.08 -4.94
C PHE A 109 -5.52 -10.63 -4.78
N ILE A 110 -4.69 -9.97 -3.98
CA ILE A 110 -3.31 -10.41 -3.73
C ILE A 110 -3.29 -11.78 -3.03
N GLU A 111 -4.10 -11.96 -2.00
CA GLU A 111 -4.16 -13.25 -1.29
C GLU A 111 -4.60 -14.38 -2.22
N GLN A 112 -5.57 -14.12 -3.07
CA GLN A 112 -6.07 -15.12 -4.02
C GLN A 112 -5.06 -15.43 -5.12
N LYS A 113 -4.28 -14.44 -5.53
CA LYS A 113 -3.25 -14.60 -6.56
C LYS A 113 -2.05 -15.40 -6.07
N TYR A 114 -1.73 -15.30 -4.78
CA TYR A 114 -0.57 -15.96 -4.18
C TYR A 114 -1.00 -16.86 -3.01
N PRO A 115 -1.77 -17.91 -3.28
CA PRO A 115 -2.37 -18.76 -2.24
C PRO A 115 -1.34 -19.62 -1.49
N GLU A 116 -0.15 -19.79 -2.05
CA GLU A 116 0.92 -20.59 -1.43
C GLU A 116 1.71 -19.81 -0.39
N THR A 117 1.39 -18.53 -0.18
CA THR A 117 2.08 -17.70 0.80
C THR A 117 1.92 -18.27 2.21
N ARG A 118 3.05 -18.47 2.89
CA ARG A 118 3.07 -18.97 4.27
C ARG A 118 2.92 -17.83 5.27
N VAL A 119 3.57 -16.70 5.00
CA VAL A 119 3.54 -15.52 5.85
C VAL A 119 3.55 -14.29 4.97
N TRP A 120 2.66 -13.34 5.25
CA TRP A 120 2.69 -11.99 4.73
C TRP A 120 3.23 -11.07 5.83
N ARG A 121 4.24 -10.27 5.51
CA ARG A 121 4.77 -9.24 6.41
C ARG A 121 4.51 -7.87 5.83
N THR A 122 4.28 -6.90 6.70
CA THR A 122 4.17 -5.49 6.30
C THR A 122 4.63 -4.61 7.45
N GLU A 123 4.81 -3.33 7.14
CA GLU A 123 5.27 -2.31 8.07
C GLU A 123 4.49 -1.03 7.85
N THR A 124 4.10 -0.35 8.93
CA THR A 124 3.34 0.88 8.83
C THR A 124 3.73 1.86 9.95
N PRO A 125 3.67 3.20 9.69
CA PRO A 125 3.96 4.19 10.72
C PRO A 125 3.06 4.04 11.95
N GLY A 126 3.64 4.26 13.12
CA GLY A 126 2.92 4.14 14.39
C GLY A 126 1.79 5.15 14.56
N PHE A 127 1.85 6.30 13.89
CA PHE A 127 0.80 7.30 13.94
C PHE A 127 -0.43 6.95 13.10
N SER A 128 -0.30 6.08 12.12
CA SER A 128 -1.36 5.83 11.15
C SER A 128 -2.37 4.80 11.68
N LYS A 129 -3.24 5.25 12.57
CA LYS A 129 -4.28 4.40 13.17
C LYS A 129 -5.24 3.82 12.14
N ARG A 130 -5.47 4.54 11.06
CA ARG A 130 -6.29 4.06 9.95
C ARG A 130 -5.64 2.83 9.30
N ASN A 131 -4.33 2.87 9.05
CA ASN A 131 -3.60 1.73 8.51
C ASN A 131 -3.60 0.57 9.49
N HIS A 132 -3.44 0.83 10.79
CA HIS A 132 -3.55 -0.22 11.82
C HIS A 132 -4.90 -0.92 11.76
N ASN A 133 -5.98 -0.16 11.70
CA ASN A 133 -7.32 -0.73 11.58
C ASN A 133 -7.46 -1.55 10.31
N PHE A 134 -6.97 -1.03 9.19
CA PHE A 134 -7.02 -1.73 7.92
C PHE A 134 -6.25 -3.06 7.97
N TYR A 135 -4.98 -3.02 8.35
CA TYR A 135 -4.16 -4.23 8.36
C TYR A 135 -4.63 -5.26 9.39
N VAL A 136 -4.92 -4.83 10.60
CA VAL A 136 -5.30 -5.75 11.68
C VAL A 136 -6.73 -6.25 11.51
N ASN A 137 -7.69 -5.35 11.34
CA ASN A 137 -9.11 -5.71 11.37
C ASN A 137 -9.69 -6.12 10.01
N LYS A 138 -9.11 -5.62 8.90
CA LYS A 138 -9.61 -5.93 7.56
C LYS A 138 -8.78 -6.98 6.85
N CYS A 139 -7.47 -7.00 7.07
CA CYS A 139 -6.56 -7.90 6.38
C CYS A 139 -6.11 -9.09 7.23
N GLY A 140 -6.30 -9.06 8.55
CA GLY A 140 -5.93 -10.15 9.42
C GLY A 140 -4.47 -10.16 9.89
N PHE A 141 -3.75 -9.07 9.72
CA PHE A 141 -2.40 -8.94 10.24
C PHE A 141 -2.39 -8.80 11.76
N LYS A 142 -1.29 -9.20 12.39
CA LYS A 142 -1.04 -9.03 13.83
C LYS A 142 0.23 -8.22 14.01
N ILE A 143 0.22 -7.32 14.98
CA ILE A 143 1.41 -6.55 15.36
C ILE A 143 2.37 -7.49 16.08
N VAL A 144 3.58 -7.64 15.54
CA VAL A 144 4.59 -8.55 16.13
C VAL A 144 5.77 -7.79 16.73
N LYS A 145 5.97 -6.54 16.34
CA LYS A 145 7.06 -5.72 16.85
C LYS A 145 6.73 -4.23 16.66
N ILE A 146 7.16 -3.41 17.61
CA ILE A 146 7.10 -1.95 17.50
C ILE A 146 8.54 -1.45 17.55
N GLU A 147 8.96 -0.71 16.53
CA GLU A 147 10.27 -0.07 16.46
C GLU A 147 10.16 1.41 16.83
N HIS A 148 11.14 1.94 17.48
CA HIS A 148 11.20 3.34 17.95
C HIS A 148 9.92 3.76 18.68
N PRO A 149 9.47 3.01 19.73
CA PRO A 149 8.20 3.28 20.39
C PRO A 149 8.20 4.67 21.02
N GLY A 150 7.09 5.40 20.82
CA GLY A 150 6.93 6.74 21.35
C GLY A 150 7.51 7.85 20.48
N ASP A 151 8.28 7.55 19.45
CA ASP A 151 8.79 8.55 18.53
C ASP A 151 7.70 8.95 17.54
N LYS A 152 7.39 10.24 17.46
CA LYS A 152 6.29 10.76 16.65
C LYS A 152 6.43 10.42 15.16
N TYR A 153 7.66 10.40 14.64
CA TYR A 153 7.92 10.22 13.20
C TYR A 153 8.50 8.86 12.84
N GLU A 154 9.28 8.27 13.75
CA GLU A 154 10.03 7.04 13.47
C GLU A 154 9.39 5.78 14.04
N GLU A 155 8.35 5.91 14.88
CA GLU A 155 7.65 4.74 15.39
C GLU A 155 7.06 3.95 14.22
N SER A 156 7.32 2.65 14.20
CA SER A 156 6.86 1.76 13.14
C SER A 156 6.35 0.45 13.73
N TYR A 157 5.27 -0.03 13.18
CA TYR A 157 4.63 -1.28 13.57
C TYR A 157 4.92 -2.33 12.51
N ILE A 158 5.58 -3.40 12.94
CA ILE A 158 5.85 -4.58 12.10
C ILE A 158 4.72 -5.57 12.31
N MET A 159 4.13 -6.04 11.22
CA MET A 159 2.95 -6.91 11.25
C MET A 159 3.17 -8.18 10.41
N GLU A 160 2.53 -9.25 10.84
CA GLU A 160 2.48 -10.51 10.10
C GLU A 160 1.04 -11.01 9.95
#